data_fab3797fc7ab6d228c9c025d2b9aa383
#
_entry.id   fab3797fc7ab6d228c9c025d2b9aa383
#
_cell.length_a   1.000
_cell.length_b   1.000
_cell.length_c   1.000
_cell.angle_alpha   90.00
_cell.angle_beta   90.00
_cell.angle_gamma   90.00
#
_symmetry.space_group_name_H-M   'P 1'
#
loop_
_entity.id
_entity.type
_entity.pdbx_description
1 polymer ?
#
loop_
_entity_poly.entity_id
_entity_poly.type
_entity_poly.pdbx_seq_one_letter_code
_entity_poly.pdbx_strand_id
1 'polypeptide(L)'
;DKVGDLVVEDYNIRKYLKSTLYSAGIAKIEIERDNAKVKISIHCSRPGVIIGKGGTEIEVLRKKIEAKLGKTVALNIVEVRSPDLNAQLVAENIAAQLEKRISFRRAMKQAIQRATRLGAKGIKCTCGGRLGGAEIARSESYHEGTIPLQTIRADIDYGFAEANTTYGRVGCKVWIYKGEVLNSTLRSENPEPAKRERRDRRPNDRRGGDRRGNRTTMTAVPTTASAVRTITTTRKEATANVNAEKNQVPPRTERPHEGRCLPRQQGFLR
;
A
#
# COMPACT_ATOMS: atom_id res chain seq x y z
N ASP A 1 37.76 8.84 14.28
CA ASP A 1 36.53 8.09 14.60
C ASP A 1 35.77 7.72 13.32
N LYS A 2 35.75 6.43 12.99
CA LYS A 2 35.10 5.91 11.77
C LYS A 2 33.55 5.95 11.82
N VAL A 3 32.96 6.30 12.97
CA VAL A 3 31.49 6.30 13.15
C VAL A 3 30.81 7.35 12.27
N GLY A 4 31.41 8.53 12.15
CA GLY A 4 30.88 9.59 11.29
C GLY A 4 30.77 9.16 9.82
N ASP A 5 31.81 8.53 9.31
CA ASP A 5 31.84 8.04 7.92
C ASP A 5 30.77 6.95 7.70
N LEU A 6 30.62 6.04 8.67
CA LEU A 6 29.60 4.98 8.61
C LEU A 6 28.17 5.55 8.59
N VAL A 7 27.89 6.58 9.37
CA VAL A 7 26.56 7.26 9.38
C VAL A 7 26.29 7.92 8.04
N VAL A 8 27.28 8.57 7.44
CA VAL A 8 27.16 9.20 6.10
C VAL A 8 26.91 8.14 5.02
N GLU A 9 27.64 7.01 5.09
CA GLU A 9 27.41 5.87 4.19
C GLU A 9 25.96 5.36 4.31
N ASP A 10 25.46 5.14 5.54
CA ASP A 10 24.10 4.66 5.77
C ASP A 10 23.05 5.63 5.24
N TYR A 11 23.24 6.93 5.43
CA TYR A 11 22.37 7.96 4.88
C TYR A 11 22.32 7.90 3.35
N ASN A 12 23.50 7.79 2.72
CA ASN A 12 23.59 7.70 1.25
C ASN A 12 22.94 6.44 0.70
N ILE A 13 23.07 5.30 1.38
CA ILE A 13 22.40 4.05 1.01
C ILE A 13 20.89 4.20 1.11
N ARG A 14 20.38 4.72 2.24
CA ARG A 14 18.94 4.95 2.43
C ARG A 14 18.36 5.88 1.37
N LYS A 15 19.05 6.96 1.09
CA LYS A 15 18.65 7.92 0.04
C LYS A 15 18.63 7.26 -1.34
N TYR A 16 19.66 6.50 -1.68
CA TYR A 16 19.74 5.77 -2.94
C TYR A 16 18.63 4.73 -3.09
N LEU A 17 18.43 3.89 -2.07
CA LEU A 17 17.38 2.87 -2.09
C LEU A 17 15.99 3.52 -2.21
N LYS A 18 15.72 4.57 -1.46
CA LYS A 18 14.43 5.25 -1.51
C LYS A 18 14.16 5.89 -2.87
N SER A 19 15.17 6.46 -3.52
CA SER A 19 15.02 7.06 -4.85
C SER A 19 14.82 6.00 -5.96
N THR A 20 15.52 4.86 -5.87
CA THR A 20 15.46 3.81 -6.89
C THR A 20 14.19 2.95 -6.76
N LEU A 21 13.76 2.68 -5.54
CA LEU A 21 12.66 1.76 -5.23
C LEU A 21 11.38 2.48 -4.77
N TYR A 22 11.19 3.74 -5.18
CA TYR A 22 10.00 4.52 -4.76
C TYR A 22 8.68 3.83 -5.11
N SER A 23 8.61 3.16 -6.28
CA SER A 23 7.43 2.43 -6.74
C SER A 23 7.09 1.19 -5.91
N ALA A 24 8.05 0.63 -5.20
CA ALA A 24 7.86 -0.53 -4.33
C ALA A 24 7.16 -0.18 -3.00
N GLY A 25 7.12 1.10 -2.62
CA GLY A 25 6.56 1.58 -1.36
C GLY A 25 7.37 1.07 -0.16
N ILE A 26 8.46 1.77 0.16
CA ILE A 26 9.35 1.41 1.27
C ILE A 26 8.83 2.03 2.56
N ALA A 27 8.52 1.19 3.54
CA ALA A 27 8.12 1.61 4.88
C ALA A 27 9.33 1.97 5.76
N LYS A 28 10.33 1.07 5.82
CA LYS A 28 11.49 1.19 6.69
C LYS A 28 12.69 0.50 6.03
N ILE A 29 13.88 1.02 6.24
CA ILE A 29 15.16 0.39 5.85
C ILE A 29 15.98 0.24 7.11
N GLU A 30 16.35 -0.99 7.44
CA GLU A 30 17.22 -1.34 8.56
C GLU A 30 18.56 -1.78 8.02
N ILE A 31 19.65 -1.26 8.61
CA ILE A 31 21.01 -1.57 8.22
C ILE A 31 21.71 -2.10 9.45
N GLU A 32 22.08 -3.38 9.41
CA GLU A 32 22.88 -4.05 10.42
C GLU A 32 24.31 -4.18 9.86
N ARG A 33 25.29 -3.68 10.58
CA ARG A 33 26.69 -3.75 10.18
C ARG A 33 27.45 -4.75 11.05
N ASP A 34 28.00 -5.73 10.39
CA ASP A 34 28.97 -6.62 10.96
C ASP A 34 30.35 -6.29 10.39
N ASN A 35 31.46 -6.77 11.00
CA ASN A 35 32.80 -6.43 10.58
C ASN A 35 33.08 -6.73 9.10
N ALA A 36 32.55 -7.85 8.58
CA ALA A 36 32.80 -8.32 7.23
C ALA A 36 31.65 -8.12 6.26
N LYS A 37 30.43 -8.00 6.78
CA LYS A 37 29.18 -7.97 5.95
C LYS A 37 28.24 -6.87 6.42
N VAL A 38 27.50 -6.32 5.47
CA VAL A 38 26.42 -5.37 5.76
C VAL A 38 25.10 -6.03 5.39
N LYS A 39 24.19 -6.17 6.36
CA LYS A 39 22.86 -6.71 6.14
C LYS A 39 21.85 -5.55 6.06
N ILE A 40 21.12 -5.49 4.97
CA ILE A 40 20.12 -4.47 4.72
C ILE A 40 18.76 -5.13 4.63
N SER A 41 17.88 -4.83 5.58
CA SER A 41 16.49 -5.31 5.59
C SER A 41 15.57 -4.21 5.10
N ILE A 42 14.88 -4.47 3.99
CA ILE A 42 13.97 -3.51 3.32
C ILE A 42 12.53 -3.96 3.58
N HIS A 43 11.80 -3.17 4.38
CA HIS A 43 10.38 -3.36 4.59
C HIS A 43 9.60 -2.66 3.49
N CYS A 44 8.89 -3.41 2.65
CA CYS A 44 8.16 -2.86 1.51
C CYS A 44 6.74 -3.42 1.39
N SER A 45 5.87 -2.66 0.70
CA SER A 45 4.50 -3.10 0.43
C SER A 45 4.40 -4.01 -0.80
N ARG A 46 5.35 -3.89 -1.75
CA ARG A 46 5.34 -4.64 -3.01
C ARG A 46 6.68 -5.32 -3.25
N PRO A 47 6.93 -6.48 -2.61
CA PRO A 47 8.21 -7.18 -2.73
C PRO A 47 8.53 -7.62 -4.16
N GLY A 48 7.51 -7.96 -4.96
CA GLY A 48 7.69 -8.37 -6.35
C GLY A 48 8.39 -7.34 -7.24
N VAL A 49 8.23 -6.04 -6.97
CA VAL A 49 8.90 -4.96 -7.71
C VAL A 49 10.40 -4.93 -7.41
N ILE A 50 10.82 -5.30 -6.20
CA ILE A 50 12.24 -5.30 -5.81
C ILE A 50 12.93 -6.56 -6.30
N ILE A 51 12.26 -7.70 -6.23
CA ILE A 51 12.81 -9.00 -6.63
C ILE A 51 12.96 -9.06 -8.16
N GLY A 52 11.96 -8.51 -8.88
CA GLY A 52 11.90 -8.56 -10.34
C GLY A 52 11.65 -9.95 -10.89
N LYS A 53 11.71 -10.08 -12.21
CA LYS A 53 11.51 -11.36 -12.90
C LYS A 53 12.69 -12.29 -12.63
N GLY A 54 12.44 -13.43 -11.97
CA GLY A 54 13.47 -14.43 -11.68
C GLY A 54 14.58 -13.97 -10.75
N GLY A 55 14.38 -12.87 -9.97
CA GLY A 55 15.39 -12.39 -9.03
C GLY A 55 16.52 -11.56 -9.65
N THR A 56 16.44 -11.19 -10.92
CA THR A 56 17.51 -10.46 -11.60
C THR A 56 17.70 -9.03 -11.05
N GLU A 57 16.61 -8.35 -10.71
CA GLU A 57 16.68 -6.96 -10.25
C GLU A 57 17.33 -6.83 -8.87
N ILE A 58 17.08 -7.77 -7.97
CA ILE A 58 17.70 -7.77 -6.65
C ILE A 58 19.22 -8.01 -6.74
N GLU A 59 19.68 -8.86 -7.67
CA GLU A 59 21.11 -9.10 -7.85
C GLU A 59 21.83 -7.88 -8.43
N VAL A 60 21.19 -7.20 -9.41
CA VAL A 60 21.71 -5.94 -9.95
C VAL A 60 21.77 -4.87 -8.87
N LEU A 61 20.74 -4.77 -8.04
CA LEU A 61 20.69 -3.83 -6.93
C LEU A 61 21.80 -4.12 -5.91
N ARG A 62 21.99 -5.40 -5.54
CA ARG A 62 23.04 -5.85 -4.64
C ARG A 62 24.42 -5.43 -5.15
N LYS A 63 24.76 -5.75 -6.40
CA LYS A 63 26.04 -5.38 -7.01
C LYS A 63 26.29 -3.87 -7.02
N LYS A 64 25.24 -3.06 -7.28
CA LYS A 64 25.34 -1.60 -7.23
C LYS A 64 25.62 -1.06 -5.84
N ILE A 65 25.06 -1.69 -4.80
CA ILE A 65 25.29 -1.29 -3.41
C ILE A 65 26.68 -1.76 -2.97
N GLU A 66 27.10 -2.98 -3.30
CA GLU A 66 28.43 -3.52 -3.04
C GLU A 66 29.53 -2.65 -3.67
N ALA A 67 29.33 -2.19 -4.91
CA ALA A 67 30.26 -1.27 -5.58
C ALA A 67 30.39 0.08 -4.87
N LYS A 68 29.34 0.55 -4.19
CA LYS A 68 29.39 1.81 -3.43
C LYS A 68 30.01 1.67 -2.05
N LEU A 69 29.85 0.51 -1.42
CA LEU A 69 30.30 0.27 -0.05
C LEU A 69 31.70 -0.37 0.02
N GLY A 70 32.14 -1.05 -1.04
CA GLY A 70 33.37 -1.87 -1.03
C GLY A 70 33.31 -3.08 -0.08
N LYS A 71 32.13 -3.45 0.40
CA LYS A 71 31.89 -4.58 1.33
C LYS A 71 30.81 -5.50 0.79
N THR A 72 30.82 -6.76 1.22
CA THR A 72 29.76 -7.71 0.86
C THR A 72 28.43 -7.32 1.51
N VAL A 73 27.34 -7.34 0.72
CA VAL A 73 26.02 -6.94 1.17
C VAL A 73 25.04 -8.10 1.10
N ALA A 74 24.30 -8.33 2.18
CA ALA A 74 23.15 -9.22 2.20
C ALA A 74 21.87 -8.39 2.18
N LEU A 75 21.01 -8.59 1.16
CA LEU A 75 19.71 -7.91 1.05
C LEU A 75 18.60 -8.84 1.53
N ASN A 76 17.86 -8.40 2.54
CA ASN A 76 16.64 -9.04 3.01
C ASN A 76 15.44 -8.21 2.62
N ILE A 77 14.40 -8.84 2.07
CA ILE A 77 13.14 -8.19 1.74
C ILE A 77 12.08 -8.70 2.71
N VAL A 78 11.45 -7.78 3.44
CA VAL A 78 10.38 -8.07 4.39
C VAL A 78 9.10 -7.44 3.86
N GLU A 79 8.06 -8.25 3.70
CA GLU A 79 6.76 -7.76 3.26
C GLU A 79 5.99 -7.11 4.41
N VAL A 80 5.44 -5.92 4.16
CA VAL A 80 4.51 -5.25 5.07
C VAL A 80 3.09 -5.71 4.75
N ARG A 81 2.50 -6.54 5.63
CA ARG A 81 1.16 -7.13 5.44
C ARG A 81 0.04 -6.09 5.29
N SER A 82 0.13 -4.98 6.02
CA SER A 82 -0.89 -3.93 6.05
C SER A 82 -0.30 -2.57 5.71
N PRO A 83 -0.13 -2.23 4.42
CA PRO A 83 0.47 -0.97 4.01
C PRO A 83 -0.34 0.26 4.45
N ASP A 84 -1.66 0.17 4.49
CA ASP A 84 -2.54 1.26 4.91
C ASP A 84 -2.56 1.48 6.45
N LEU A 85 -1.92 0.61 7.24
CA LEU A 85 -1.66 0.81 8.68
C LEU A 85 -0.24 1.33 8.96
N ASN A 86 0.57 1.55 7.93
CA ASN A 86 1.89 2.15 8.06
C ASN A 86 1.82 3.63 7.67
N ALA A 87 2.14 4.51 8.62
CA ALA A 87 1.99 5.95 8.43
C ALA A 87 2.85 6.51 7.28
N GLN A 88 4.06 5.98 7.07
CA GLN A 88 4.95 6.42 6.00
C GLN A 88 4.37 6.09 4.61
N LEU A 89 3.85 4.88 4.44
CA LEU A 89 3.26 4.45 3.17
C LEU A 89 1.96 5.21 2.85
N VAL A 90 1.16 5.49 3.89
CA VAL A 90 -0.05 6.31 3.74
C VAL A 90 0.30 7.75 3.35
N ALA A 91 1.33 8.35 3.97
CA ALA A 91 1.79 9.69 3.62
C ALA A 91 2.29 9.76 2.17
N GLU A 92 3.09 8.78 1.73
CA GLU A 92 3.58 8.68 0.34
C GLU A 92 2.43 8.46 -0.65
N ASN A 93 1.41 7.68 -0.28
CA ASN A 93 0.22 7.48 -1.12
C ASN A 93 -0.60 8.79 -1.27
N ILE A 94 -0.76 9.57 -0.19
CA ILE A 94 -1.41 10.88 -0.27
C ILE A 94 -0.60 11.82 -1.17
N ALA A 95 0.73 11.87 -0.99
CA ALA A 95 1.62 12.69 -1.81
C ALA A 95 1.52 12.34 -3.29
N ALA A 96 1.57 11.06 -3.64
CA ALA A 96 1.41 10.58 -5.02
C ALA A 96 0.04 10.91 -5.64
N GLN A 97 -1.02 10.97 -4.83
CA GLN A 97 -2.34 11.41 -5.30
C GLN A 97 -2.38 12.91 -5.57
N LEU A 98 -1.70 13.72 -4.74
CA LEU A 98 -1.59 15.17 -4.95
C LEU A 98 -0.80 15.51 -6.22
N GLU A 99 0.28 14.78 -6.51
CA GLU A 99 1.04 14.89 -7.76
C GLU A 99 0.19 14.58 -8.99
N LYS A 100 -0.75 13.65 -8.87
CA LYS A 100 -1.76 13.33 -9.90
C LYS A 100 -2.91 14.33 -9.99
N ARG A 101 -2.79 15.48 -9.30
CA ARG A 101 -3.80 16.56 -9.25
C ARG A 101 -5.16 16.13 -8.69
N ILE A 102 -5.19 15.12 -7.81
CA ILE A 102 -6.39 14.76 -7.06
C ILE A 102 -6.60 15.79 -5.95
N SER A 103 -7.85 16.18 -5.69
CA SER A 103 -8.19 17.09 -4.60
C SER A 103 -7.67 16.57 -3.26
N PHE A 104 -6.92 17.40 -2.53
CA PHE A 104 -6.32 17.04 -1.24
C PHE A 104 -7.36 16.57 -0.21
N ARG A 105 -8.58 17.15 -0.21
CA ARG A 105 -9.67 16.73 0.66
C ARG A 105 -10.11 15.29 0.37
N ARG A 106 -10.19 14.92 -0.90
CA ARG A 106 -10.54 13.56 -1.32
C ARG A 106 -9.43 12.58 -0.96
N ALA A 107 -8.17 12.93 -1.22
CA ALA A 107 -7.02 12.09 -0.92
C ALA A 107 -6.93 11.78 0.58
N MET A 108 -7.04 12.80 1.45
CA MET A 108 -7.00 12.63 2.91
C MET A 108 -8.17 11.79 3.43
N LYS A 109 -9.43 12.11 3.02
CA LYS A 109 -10.60 11.33 3.45
C LYS A 109 -10.53 9.87 3.02
N GLN A 110 -10.05 9.60 1.81
CA GLN A 110 -9.86 8.23 1.32
C GLN A 110 -8.81 7.46 2.12
N ALA A 111 -7.70 8.11 2.47
CA ALA A 111 -6.66 7.50 3.30
C ALA A 111 -7.19 7.17 4.71
N ILE A 112 -7.92 8.10 5.32
CA ILE A 112 -8.56 7.92 6.62
C ILE A 112 -9.51 6.73 6.60
N GLN A 113 -10.43 6.67 5.64
CA GLN A 113 -11.38 5.57 5.52
C GLN A 113 -10.72 4.20 5.35
N ARG A 114 -9.61 4.12 4.59
CA ARG A 114 -8.87 2.86 4.42
C ARG A 114 -8.26 2.40 5.73
N ALA A 115 -7.57 3.29 6.44
CA ALA A 115 -6.94 2.96 7.72
C ALA A 115 -7.97 2.55 8.78
N THR A 116 -9.11 3.24 8.87
CA THR A 116 -10.18 2.91 9.81
C THR A 116 -10.79 1.53 9.50
N ARG A 117 -11.01 1.20 8.21
CA ARG A 117 -11.50 -0.13 7.80
C ARG A 117 -10.55 -1.27 8.18
N LEU A 118 -9.25 -1.02 8.18
CA LEU A 118 -8.23 -2.01 8.57
C LEU A 118 -8.00 -2.09 10.08
N GLY A 119 -8.77 -1.33 10.87
CA GLY A 119 -8.77 -1.42 12.32
C GLY A 119 -7.82 -0.45 13.03
N ALA A 120 -7.41 0.65 12.39
CA ALA A 120 -6.76 1.75 13.09
C ALA A 120 -7.74 2.34 14.12
N LYS A 121 -7.31 2.52 15.38
CA LYS A 121 -8.11 3.14 16.43
C LYS A 121 -8.28 4.65 16.25
N GLY A 122 -7.35 5.26 15.53
CA GLY A 122 -7.43 6.65 15.14
C GLY A 122 -6.36 7.02 14.11
N ILE A 123 -6.67 8.00 13.28
CA ILE A 123 -5.77 8.53 12.27
C ILE A 123 -5.93 10.04 12.16
N LYS A 124 -4.79 10.75 12.04
CA LYS A 124 -4.74 12.17 11.74
C LYS A 124 -3.85 12.40 10.53
N CYS A 125 -4.39 13.08 9.53
CA CYS A 125 -3.66 13.49 8.35
C CYS A 125 -3.61 15.02 8.30
N THR A 126 -2.44 15.60 8.08
CA THR A 126 -2.26 17.05 7.92
C THR A 126 -1.52 17.29 6.61
N CYS A 127 -2.07 18.15 5.76
CA CYS A 127 -1.41 18.62 4.55
C CYS A 127 -1.16 20.12 4.67
N GLY A 128 0.06 20.57 4.36
CA GLY A 128 0.45 21.97 4.42
C GLY A 128 1.17 22.42 3.15
N GLY A 129 0.90 23.64 2.72
CA GLY A 129 1.47 24.23 1.51
C GLY A 129 0.43 24.97 0.69
N ARG A 130 0.69 25.18 -0.60
CA ARG A 130 -0.25 25.82 -1.55
C ARG A 130 -1.32 24.81 -2.00
N LEU A 131 -2.25 24.53 -1.08
CA LEU A 131 -3.31 23.54 -1.30
C LEU A 131 -4.26 23.96 -2.43
N GLY A 132 -4.40 23.12 -3.45
CA GLY A 132 -5.24 23.40 -4.60
C GLY A 132 -4.74 24.52 -5.51
N GLY A 133 -3.47 24.95 -5.40
CA GLY A 133 -2.89 26.04 -6.18
C GLY A 133 -3.15 27.44 -5.62
N ALA A 134 -3.62 27.57 -4.38
CA ALA A 134 -3.81 28.86 -3.72
C ALA A 134 -2.48 29.63 -3.60
N GLU A 135 -2.51 30.96 -3.72
CA GLU A 135 -1.30 31.78 -3.58
C GLU A 135 -0.73 31.73 -2.17
N ILE A 136 -1.61 31.78 -1.17
CA ILE A 136 -1.23 31.75 0.24
C ILE A 136 -1.23 30.29 0.70
N ALA A 137 -0.11 29.86 1.26
CA ALA A 137 0.02 28.54 1.86
C ALA A 137 -0.85 28.43 3.11
N ARG A 138 -1.51 27.29 3.25
CA ARG A 138 -2.27 26.96 4.47
C ARG A 138 -2.09 25.49 4.81
N SER A 139 -2.40 25.13 6.05
CA SER A 139 -2.46 23.72 6.45
C SER A 139 -3.87 23.33 6.85
N GLU A 140 -4.29 22.18 6.35
CA GLU A 140 -5.56 21.55 6.72
C GLU A 140 -5.30 20.19 7.34
N SER A 141 -6.02 19.88 8.42
CA SER A 141 -5.93 18.59 9.10
C SER A 141 -7.30 17.95 9.23
N TYR A 142 -7.33 16.65 8.96
CA TYR A 142 -8.49 15.79 9.18
C TYR A 142 -8.09 14.67 10.11
N HIS A 143 -8.98 14.31 11.03
CA HIS A 143 -8.76 13.21 11.96
C HIS A 143 -10.05 12.41 12.13
N GLU A 144 -9.89 11.14 12.46
CA GLU A 144 -10.97 10.22 12.79
C GLU A 144 -10.49 9.29 13.91
N GLY A 145 -11.35 9.04 14.88
CA GLY A 145 -11.02 8.25 16.06
C GLY A 145 -10.19 9.01 17.10
N THR A 146 -9.61 8.26 18.03
CA THR A 146 -8.83 8.81 19.16
C THR A 146 -7.34 8.77 18.83
N ILE A 147 -6.60 9.86 19.10
CA ILE A 147 -5.16 9.94 18.88
C ILE A 147 -4.52 10.58 20.12
N PRO A 148 -4.17 9.77 21.11
CA PRO A 148 -3.62 10.26 22.37
C PRO A 148 -2.11 10.54 22.22
N LEU A 149 -1.73 11.69 21.68
CA LEU A 149 -0.32 12.05 21.42
C LEU A 149 0.52 12.20 22.70
N GLN A 150 -0.12 12.44 23.85
CA GLN A 150 0.56 12.61 25.13
C GLN A 150 0.73 11.31 25.91
N THR A 151 0.05 10.24 25.49
CA THR A 151 0.07 8.96 26.19
C THR A 151 1.27 8.14 25.75
N ILE A 152 2.25 7.92 26.65
CA ILE A 152 3.51 7.21 26.33
C ILE A 152 3.26 5.75 25.92
N ARG A 153 2.28 5.08 26.53
CA ARG A 153 1.92 3.69 26.19
C ARG A 153 1.19 3.52 24.84
N ALA A 154 0.84 4.63 24.18
CA ALA A 154 0.15 4.58 22.90
C ALA A 154 1.14 4.25 21.76
N ASP A 155 0.82 3.23 20.94
CA ASP A 155 1.57 2.90 19.72
C ASP A 155 1.08 3.80 18.58
N ILE A 156 1.77 4.92 18.36
CA ILE A 156 1.46 5.89 17.31
C ILE A 156 2.59 5.85 16.29
N ASP A 157 2.24 5.44 15.08
CA ASP A 157 3.14 5.47 13.93
C ASP A 157 3.07 6.85 13.26
N TYR A 158 4.23 7.39 12.85
CA TYR A 158 4.35 8.69 12.22
C TYR A 158 5.00 8.56 10.84
N GLY A 159 4.41 9.23 9.85
CA GLY A 159 4.95 9.30 8.50
C GLY A 159 4.94 10.72 7.94
N PHE A 160 5.97 11.04 7.17
CA PHE A 160 6.12 12.30 6.46
C PHE A 160 6.45 12.07 5.00
N ALA A 161 5.76 12.79 4.11
CA ALA A 161 6.06 12.77 2.68
C ALA A 161 5.83 14.15 2.06
N GLU A 162 6.57 14.44 1.01
CA GLU A 162 6.43 15.67 0.23
C GLU A 162 5.89 15.32 -1.16
N ALA A 163 4.88 16.08 -1.60
CA ALA A 163 4.35 16.02 -2.96
C ALA A 163 4.94 17.16 -3.80
N ASN A 164 5.55 16.83 -4.93
CA ASN A 164 6.04 17.81 -5.90
C ASN A 164 4.89 18.20 -6.83
N THR A 165 4.28 19.36 -6.56
CA THR A 165 3.22 19.88 -7.41
C THR A 165 3.75 21.00 -8.31
N THR A 166 3.01 21.35 -9.37
CA THR A 166 3.36 22.46 -10.27
C THR A 166 3.44 23.82 -9.56
N TYR A 167 2.76 23.96 -8.43
CA TYR A 167 2.72 25.19 -7.62
C TYR A 167 3.73 25.21 -6.47
N GLY A 168 4.51 24.15 -6.31
CA GLY A 168 5.49 24.00 -5.23
C GLY A 168 5.32 22.70 -4.47
N ARG A 169 6.06 22.53 -3.37
CA ARG A 169 5.99 21.33 -2.54
C ARG A 169 4.88 21.43 -1.51
N VAL A 170 4.13 20.36 -1.36
CA VAL A 170 3.10 20.19 -0.34
C VAL A 170 3.56 19.10 0.62
N GLY A 171 3.70 19.43 1.89
CA GLY A 171 4.08 18.48 2.94
C GLY A 171 2.86 17.75 3.49
N CYS A 172 2.95 16.42 3.59
CA CYS A 172 1.93 15.56 4.18
C CYS A 172 2.48 14.90 5.43
N LYS A 173 1.79 15.03 6.57
CA LYS A 173 2.11 14.38 7.84
C LYS A 173 0.95 13.47 8.22
N VAL A 174 1.26 12.25 8.63
CA VAL A 174 0.25 11.25 9.02
C VAL A 174 0.63 10.64 10.35
N TRP A 175 -0.33 10.53 11.25
CA TRP A 175 -0.23 9.82 12.53
C TRP A 175 -1.30 8.73 12.53
N ILE A 176 -0.91 7.51 12.85
CA ILE A 176 -1.81 6.36 12.94
C ILE A 176 -1.69 5.74 14.33
N TYR A 177 -2.77 5.74 15.07
CA TYR A 177 -2.84 5.10 16.36
C TYR A 177 -3.30 3.65 16.20
N LYS A 178 -2.42 2.71 16.57
CA LYS A 178 -2.66 1.26 16.47
C LYS A 178 -3.27 0.67 17.74
N GLY A 179 -3.02 1.28 18.87
CA GLY A 179 -3.51 0.84 20.17
C GLY A 179 -2.52 1.12 21.29
N GLU A 180 -2.79 0.56 22.47
CA GLU A 180 -1.91 0.67 23.62
C GLU A 180 -1.03 -0.57 23.74
N VAL A 181 0.23 -0.36 24.08
CA VAL A 181 1.20 -1.41 24.40
C VAL A 181 1.35 -1.46 25.92
N LEU A 182 0.77 -2.50 26.54
CA LEU A 182 0.81 -2.70 27.99
C LEU A 182 1.91 -3.67 28.43
N ASN A 183 2.42 -4.49 27.50
CA ASN A 183 3.45 -5.48 27.80
C ASN A 183 4.84 -4.83 27.79
N SER A 184 5.64 -5.10 28.83
CA SER A 184 7.02 -4.64 28.95
C SER A 184 8.01 -5.42 28.10
N THR A 185 7.57 -6.48 27.41
CA THR A 185 8.43 -7.26 26.52
C THR A 185 8.81 -6.44 25.30
N LEU A 186 10.10 -6.38 25.02
CA LEU A 186 10.60 -5.77 23.78
C LEU A 186 9.89 -6.40 22.58
N ARG A 187 9.33 -5.55 21.73
CA ARG A 187 8.68 -6.02 20.51
C ARG A 187 9.75 -6.65 19.61
N SER A 188 9.75 -7.98 19.51
CA SER A 188 10.56 -8.64 18.49
C SER A 188 10.00 -8.27 17.13
N GLU A 189 10.79 -7.62 16.29
CA GLU A 189 10.38 -7.12 14.97
C GLU A 189 10.05 -8.27 13.99
N ASN A 190 10.50 -9.48 14.30
CA ASN A 190 10.07 -10.71 13.66
C ASN A 190 9.35 -11.57 14.68
N PRO A 191 8.01 -11.58 14.72
CA PRO A 191 7.32 -12.67 15.41
C PRO A 191 7.72 -13.94 14.64
N GLU A 192 8.63 -14.74 15.23
CA GLU A 192 8.81 -16.11 14.74
C GLU A 192 7.41 -16.70 14.59
N PRO A 193 7.09 -17.31 13.43
CA PRO A 193 5.82 -17.97 13.30
C PRO A 193 5.72 -18.96 14.44
N ALA A 194 4.76 -18.71 15.35
CA ALA A 194 4.53 -19.57 16.50
C ALA A 194 4.57 -21.00 15.98
N LYS A 195 5.56 -21.77 16.43
CA LYS A 195 5.68 -23.20 16.10
C LYS A 195 4.31 -23.76 16.40
N ARG A 196 3.52 -24.03 15.35
CA ARG A 196 2.29 -24.77 15.50
C ARG A 196 2.74 -26.07 16.14
N GLU A 197 2.49 -26.20 17.45
CA GLU A 197 2.63 -27.45 18.15
C GLU A 197 1.93 -28.47 17.26
N ARG A 198 2.72 -29.34 16.67
CA ARG A 198 2.19 -30.52 16.00
C ARG A 198 1.44 -31.25 17.09
N ARG A 199 0.11 -31.03 17.14
CA ARG A 199 -0.76 -31.88 17.92
C ARG A 199 -0.45 -33.27 17.45
N ASP A 200 0.28 -34.01 18.30
CA ASP A 200 0.56 -35.41 18.12
C ASP A 200 -0.75 -36.10 17.77
N ARG A 201 -0.89 -36.45 16.51
CA ARG A 201 -1.92 -37.37 16.09
C ARG A 201 -1.58 -38.67 16.79
N ARG A 202 -2.25 -38.93 17.92
CA ARG A 202 -2.22 -40.21 18.59
C ARG A 202 -2.41 -41.27 17.51
N PRO A 203 -1.55 -42.31 17.44
CA PRO A 203 -1.76 -43.44 16.55
C PRO A 203 -3.05 -44.08 16.99
N ASN A 204 -4.01 -44.13 16.09
CA ASN A 204 -5.28 -44.82 16.31
C ASN A 204 -4.98 -46.32 16.36
N ASP A 205 -4.91 -46.88 17.56
CA ASP A 205 -4.80 -48.30 17.86
C ASP A 205 -5.97 -49.03 17.18
N ARG A 206 -5.70 -49.55 16.01
CA ARG A 206 -6.59 -50.55 15.37
C ARG A 206 -6.48 -51.87 16.11
N ARG A 207 -7.19 -51.98 17.22
CA ARG A 207 -7.48 -53.31 17.79
C ARG A 207 -8.41 -54.06 16.83
N GLY A 208 -7.89 -55.18 16.30
CA GLY A 208 -8.61 -56.18 15.57
C GLY A 208 -9.77 -56.73 16.39
N GLY A 209 -10.86 -56.87 15.77
CA GLY A 209 -12.06 -57.56 16.26
C GLY A 209 -12.64 -58.38 15.13
N ASP A 210 -12.12 -59.60 15.00
CA ASP A 210 -12.78 -60.70 14.31
C ASP A 210 -14.19 -60.87 14.81
N ARG A 211 -15.20 -60.81 13.94
CA ARG A 211 -16.42 -61.56 14.09
C ARG A 211 -17.03 -61.88 12.73
N ARG A 212 -16.98 -63.18 12.53
CA ARG A 212 -17.67 -64.01 11.53
C ARG A 212 -19.14 -63.64 11.34
N GLY A 213 -19.58 -63.71 10.08
CA GLY A 213 -20.82 -64.40 9.70
C GLY A 213 -22.09 -63.53 9.68
N ASN A 214 -22.58 -63.15 8.53
CA ASN A 214 -23.77 -63.82 8.02
C ASN A 214 -24.05 -63.38 6.57
N ARG A 215 -24.27 -64.38 5.82
CA ARG A 215 -24.64 -64.40 4.41
C ARG A 215 -26.15 -64.18 4.35
N THR A 216 -26.63 -63.17 3.65
CA THR A 216 -27.98 -63.23 3.06
C THR A 216 -28.00 -62.44 1.75
N THR A 217 -28.42 -63.20 0.77
CA THR A 217 -28.61 -62.94 -0.63
C THR A 217 -29.78 -62.03 -0.94
N MET A 218 -29.79 -61.54 -2.20
CA MET A 218 -30.89 -60.96 -2.99
C MET A 218 -31.21 -59.50 -2.75
N THR A 219 -31.40 -58.67 -3.73
CA THR A 219 -31.90 -58.78 -5.12
C THR A 219 -31.58 -57.53 -5.89
N ALA A 220 -31.26 -57.68 -7.12
CA ALA A 220 -31.15 -56.61 -8.11
C ALA A 220 -32.56 -56.20 -8.58
N VAL A 221 -32.79 -54.93 -8.82
CA VAL A 221 -33.78 -54.39 -9.78
C VAL A 221 -33.31 -52.99 -10.28
N PRO A 222 -33.64 -52.62 -11.53
CA PRO A 222 -32.77 -51.81 -12.38
C PRO A 222 -33.26 -50.39 -12.63
N THR A 223 -32.31 -49.59 -13.16
CA THR A 223 -32.44 -48.58 -14.26
C THR A 223 -33.66 -47.68 -14.31
N THR A 224 -33.43 -46.40 -14.15
CA THR A 224 -33.93 -45.43 -15.14
C THR A 224 -32.93 -44.25 -15.26
N ALA A 225 -32.34 -44.21 -16.43
CA ALA A 225 -31.71 -43.03 -16.98
C ALA A 225 -32.80 -42.06 -17.39
N SER A 226 -32.68 -40.76 -17.07
CA SER A 226 -33.10 -39.71 -18.00
C SER A 226 -32.81 -38.33 -17.48
N ALA A 227 -32.21 -37.55 -18.35
CA ALA A 227 -32.31 -36.07 -18.48
C ALA A 227 -31.56 -35.18 -17.51
N VAL A 228 -30.27 -35.02 -17.76
CA VAL A 228 -29.62 -33.73 -17.59
C VAL A 228 -29.59 -33.06 -18.96
N ARG A 229 -30.53 -32.15 -19.21
CA ARG A 229 -30.51 -31.19 -20.33
C ARG A 229 -29.82 -29.93 -19.88
N THR A 230 -28.68 -29.72 -20.44
CA THR A 230 -28.07 -28.47 -20.95
C THR A 230 -28.89 -27.20 -20.73
N ILE A 231 -28.41 -26.34 -19.83
CA ILE A 231 -28.69 -24.90 -19.83
C ILE A 231 -27.35 -24.19 -19.88
N THR A 232 -26.82 -24.08 -21.07
CA THR A 232 -25.68 -23.25 -21.41
C THR A 232 -25.93 -22.66 -22.79
N THR A 233 -26.74 -21.61 -22.88
CA THR A 233 -26.76 -20.69 -24.04
C THR A 233 -27.82 -19.62 -23.83
N THR A 234 -27.60 -18.61 -22.99
CA THR A 234 -28.32 -17.32 -23.03
C THR A 234 -27.60 -16.22 -22.24
N ARG A 235 -26.28 -16.15 -22.30
CA ARG A 235 -25.55 -15.03 -21.67
C ARG A 235 -24.58 -14.29 -22.62
N LYS A 236 -24.73 -14.49 -23.92
CA LYS A 236 -23.91 -13.78 -24.94
C LYS A 236 -24.70 -12.79 -25.82
N GLU A 237 -26.01 -12.75 -25.73
CA GLU A 237 -26.79 -11.81 -26.57
C GLU A 237 -27.25 -10.53 -25.83
N ALA A 238 -27.12 -10.47 -24.51
CA ALA A 238 -27.50 -9.27 -23.74
C ALA A 238 -26.42 -8.18 -23.66
N THR A 239 -25.19 -8.45 -24.07
CA THR A 239 -24.09 -7.47 -24.04
C THR A 239 -23.82 -6.79 -25.38
N ALA A 240 -24.44 -7.21 -26.45
CA ALA A 240 -24.29 -6.60 -27.78
C ALA A 240 -25.22 -5.39 -28.03
N ASN A 241 -26.34 -5.27 -27.30
CA ASN A 241 -27.32 -4.22 -27.53
C ASN A 241 -27.12 -2.94 -26.68
N VAL A 242 -26.19 -2.94 -25.73
CA VAL A 242 -25.93 -1.74 -24.88
C VAL A 242 -24.84 -0.82 -25.47
N ASN A 243 -24.05 -1.30 -26.44
CA ASN A 243 -22.97 -0.52 -27.05
C ASN A 243 -23.35 0.19 -28.37
N ALA A 244 -24.56 -0.01 -28.88
CA ALA A 244 -25.02 0.65 -30.12
C ALA A 244 -25.68 2.04 -29.88
N GLU A 245 -26.08 2.35 -28.65
CA GLU A 245 -26.79 3.59 -28.33
C GLU A 245 -25.95 4.76 -27.81
N LYS A 246 -24.63 4.56 -27.67
CA LYS A 246 -23.72 5.60 -27.11
C LYS A 246 -22.90 6.39 -28.15
N ASN A 247 -23.15 6.22 -29.43
CA ASN A 247 -22.39 6.91 -30.49
C ASN A 247 -23.19 7.90 -31.33
N GLN A 248 -24.24 8.48 -30.80
CA GLN A 248 -24.88 9.64 -31.46
C GLN A 248 -24.53 10.91 -30.68
N VAL A 249 -23.46 11.57 -31.11
CA VAL A 249 -23.12 12.95 -30.74
C VAL A 249 -23.96 13.88 -31.58
N PRO A 250 -24.80 14.76 -31.01
CA PRO A 250 -25.56 15.76 -31.78
C PRO A 250 -24.60 16.86 -32.31
N PRO A 251 -24.85 17.44 -33.47
CA PRO A 251 -24.01 18.47 -34.07
C PRO A 251 -24.07 19.78 -33.26
N ARG A 252 -22.90 20.33 -33.05
CA ARG A 252 -22.60 21.58 -32.34
C ARG A 252 -23.18 22.76 -33.16
N THR A 253 -24.22 23.42 -32.66
CA THR A 253 -24.70 24.67 -33.22
C THR A 253 -23.71 25.79 -32.92
N GLU A 254 -23.16 26.36 -33.98
CA GLU A 254 -22.35 27.58 -33.98
C GLU A 254 -23.21 28.77 -33.53
N ARG A 255 -22.75 29.54 -32.56
CA ARG A 255 -23.29 30.85 -32.22
C ARG A 255 -22.57 31.93 -33.02
N PRO A 256 -23.26 32.90 -33.59
CA PRO A 256 -22.64 33.95 -34.39
C PRO A 256 -21.88 34.95 -33.50
N HIS A 257 -20.72 35.37 -33.99
CA HIS A 257 -19.93 36.49 -33.50
C HIS A 257 -20.71 37.78 -33.64
N GLU A 258 -21.10 38.41 -32.55
CA GLU A 258 -21.40 39.86 -32.54
C GLU A 258 -20.24 40.60 -31.89
N GLY A 259 -19.49 41.27 -32.73
CA GLY A 259 -18.53 42.26 -32.34
C GLY A 259 -19.21 43.55 -31.87
N ARG A 260 -18.78 44.09 -30.73
CA ARG A 260 -18.87 45.53 -30.44
C ARG A 260 -17.61 45.97 -29.73
N CYS A 261 -16.76 46.61 -30.50
CA CYS A 261 -15.81 47.60 -30.02
C CYS A 261 -16.54 48.75 -29.37
N LEU A 262 -16.16 49.17 -28.19
CA LEU A 262 -16.38 50.51 -27.65
C LEU A 262 -15.07 51.10 -27.19
N PRO A 263 -14.89 52.41 -27.44
CA PRO A 263 -13.60 53.05 -27.37
C PRO A 263 -13.23 53.53 -25.97
N ARG A 264 -11.92 53.53 -25.77
CA ARG A 264 -11.13 54.05 -24.64
C ARG A 264 -11.30 55.56 -24.52
N GLN A 265 -11.91 56.04 -23.45
CA GLN A 265 -11.81 57.46 -23.07
C GLN A 265 -10.66 57.62 -22.09
N GLN A 266 -9.73 58.45 -22.53
CA GLN A 266 -8.73 59.14 -21.72
C GLN A 266 -9.36 60.37 -21.06
N GLY A 267 -8.98 60.69 -19.88
CA GLY A 267 -9.27 61.91 -19.15
C GLY A 267 -8.73 61.79 -17.76
N PHE A 268 -7.57 62.25 -17.47
CA PHE A 268 -7.06 63.58 -17.09
C PHE A 268 -7.50 64.00 -15.70
N LEU A 269 -6.46 64.15 -14.83
CA LEU A 269 -6.17 65.14 -13.79
C LEU A 269 -7.16 65.32 -12.62
N ARG A 270 -6.81 64.97 -11.42
CA ARG A 270 -6.14 65.84 -10.39
C ARG A 270 -5.74 65.04 -9.19
#